data_426275950093d2cb6d7be00d43ce8e74
#
_entry.id   426275950093d2cb6d7be00d43ce8e74
#
_cell.length_a   1.000
_cell.length_b   1.000
_cell.length_c   1.000
_cell.angle_alpha   90.00
_cell.angle_beta   90.00
_cell.angle_gamma   90.00
#
_symmetry.space_group_name_H-M   'P 1'
#
loop_
_entity.id
_entity.type
_entity.pdbx_description
1 polymer ?
#
loop_
_entity_poly.entity_id
_entity_poly.type
_entity_poly.pdbx_seq_one_letter_code
_entity_poly.pdbx_strand_id
1 'polypeptide(L)'
;VSWLGTRAGIEAELVPANDIKLNYLDIEGIRGRGLVALLKAPLLLWRSIRQSLSVLTEYQPQVVLGMGGFASGPGAVAARLKGIPVVIHEQNSVAGTPNRILARIAPRVMQGFPDVFKRGEWCGNPVRPSIASMPGPDERFAQRAGAVNLLVLGGSRGALAINKLLPTALALVDPAVRPEVLHQTGKQHSEQTAALYKAAGVEAQIVPFIDKMEEAYSWADFAICRAGALTVAELTCAGLGSILIPFPYAIDDHQTVNGKLLVDQGSALMIQQKALTAEMLAEEITGLCESRSRLLEMAMRARELSKTGAASRVAKVCMEVGCER
;
A
#
# COMPACT_ATOMS: atom_id res chain seq x y z
N VAL A 1 -19.13 -14.89 -1.25
CA VAL A 1 -17.71 -14.66 -1.53
C VAL A 1 -16.89 -15.71 -0.78
N SER A 2 -15.81 -16.21 -1.38
CA SER A 2 -14.84 -17.11 -0.77
C SER A 2 -13.44 -16.68 -1.17
N TRP A 3 -12.46 -16.98 -0.36
CA TRP A 3 -11.08 -16.55 -0.55
C TRP A 3 -10.14 -17.75 -0.75
N LEU A 4 -9.22 -17.65 -1.71
CA LEU A 4 -8.08 -18.55 -1.85
C LEU A 4 -6.83 -17.86 -1.33
N GLY A 5 -6.16 -18.44 -0.36
CA GLY A 5 -4.99 -17.84 0.28
C GLY A 5 -4.02 -18.88 0.83
N THR A 6 -2.99 -18.40 1.54
CA THR A 6 -1.94 -19.24 2.13
C THR A 6 -2.00 -19.19 3.66
N ARG A 7 -1.44 -20.20 4.33
CA ARG A 7 -1.39 -20.21 5.81
C ARG A 7 -0.40 -19.20 6.39
N ALA A 8 0.60 -18.80 5.62
CA ALA A 8 1.68 -17.91 6.05
C ALA A 8 1.41 -16.42 5.73
N GLY A 9 0.37 -16.12 4.97
CA GLY A 9 0.01 -14.77 4.61
C GLY A 9 -0.88 -14.10 5.66
N ILE A 10 -0.95 -12.78 5.62
CA ILE A 10 -1.81 -11.96 6.48
C ILE A 10 -3.30 -12.29 6.28
N GLU A 11 -3.65 -12.84 5.13
CA GLU A 11 -4.99 -13.31 4.82
C GLU A 11 -5.48 -14.41 5.77
N ALA A 12 -4.56 -15.19 6.39
CA ALA A 12 -4.91 -16.23 7.35
C ALA A 12 -5.57 -15.68 8.62
N GLU A 13 -5.28 -14.42 8.96
CA GLU A 13 -5.86 -13.72 10.12
C GLU A 13 -7.03 -12.81 9.67
N LEU A 14 -6.79 -11.99 8.65
CA LEU A 14 -7.74 -10.93 8.28
C LEU A 14 -9.00 -11.45 7.57
N VAL A 15 -8.91 -12.50 6.77
CA VAL A 15 -10.05 -12.98 5.99
C VAL A 15 -11.11 -13.61 6.89
N PRO A 16 -10.76 -14.51 7.83
CA PRO A 16 -11.73 -15.02 8.80
C PRO A 16 -12.28 -13.96 9.76
N ALA A 17 -11.46 -12.97 10.15
CA ALA A 17 -11.90 -11.85 10.99
C ALA A 17 -13.00 -10.97 10.34
N ASN A 18 -13.17 -11.09 9.01
CA ASN A 18 -14.23 -10.42 8.25
C ASN A 18 -15.34 -11.39 7.80
N ASP A 19 -15.52 -12.53 8.48
CA ASP A 19 -16.55 -13.54 8.19
C ASP A 19 -16.50 -14.09 6.75
N ILE A 20 -15.31 -14.10 6.13
CA ILE A 20 -15.10 -14.65 4.79
C ILE A 20 -14.46 -16.03 4.91
N LYS A 21 -15.04 -17.04 4.23
CA LYS A 21 -14.44 -18.38 4.18
C LYS A 21 -13.11 -18.36 3.45
N LEU A 22 -12.04 -18.74 4.15
CA LEU A 22 -10.69 -18.87 3.60
C LEU A 22 -10.40 -20.34 3.26
N ASN A 23 -10.01 -20.60 2.02
CA ASN A 23 -9.55 -21.89 1.55
C ASN A 23 -8.05 -21.83 1.33
N TYR A 24 -7.31 -22.73 1.95
CA TYR A 24 -5.85 -22.73 1.92
C TYR A 24 -5.31 -23.47 0.70
N LEU A 25 -4.32 -22.85 0.07
CA LEU A 25 -3.51 -23.44 -0.99
C LEU A 25 -2.09 -23.70 -0.48
N ASP A 26 -1.55 -24.88 -0.81
CA ASP A 26 -0.18 -25.24 -0.50
C ASP A 26 0.76 -24.65 -1.56
N ILE A 27 0.92 -23.33 -1.54
CA ILE A 27 1.82 -22.62 -2.45
C ILE A 27 2.66 -21.61 -1.68
N GLU A 28 3.90 -21.48 -2.08
CA GLU A 28 4.85 -20.52 -1.54
C GLU A 28 5.60 -19.80 -2.65
N GLY A 29 6.17 -18.63 -2.32
CA GLY A 29 7.02 -17.90 -3.25
C GLY A 29 8.28 -18.69 -3.61
N ILE A 30 8.56 -18.78 -4.89
CA ILE A 30 9.71 -19.55 -5.43
C ILE A 30 10.95 -18.65 -5.54
N ARG A 31 10.79 -17.35 -5.70
CA ARG A 31 11.89 -16.40 -5.89
C ARG A 31 12.81 -16.36 -4.65
N GLY A 32 14.12 -16.59 -4.84
CA GLY A 32 15.14 -16.46 -3.80
C GLY A 32 15.36 -17.71 -2.92
N ARG A 33 14.71 -18.86 -3.19
CA ARG A 33 14.80 -20.08 -2.35
C ARG A 33 15.72 -21.19 -2.84
N GLY A 34 16.59 -20.93 -3.81
CA GLY A 34 17.58 -21.89 -4.29
C GLY A 34 17.03 -22.99 -5.23
N LEU A 35 17.94 -23.85 -5.74
CA LEU A 35 17.65 -24.86 -6.77
C LEU A 35 16.62 -25.92 -6.35
N VAL A 36 16.62 -26.34 -5.08
CA VAL A 36 15.67 -27.34 -4.56
C VAL A 36 14.23 -26.84 -4.61
N ALA A 37 13.99 -25.56 -4.31
CA ALA A 37 12.67 -24.96 -4.41
C ALA A 37 12.21 -24.85 -5.86
N LEU A 38 13.11 -24.58 -6.78
CA LEU A 38 12.83 -24.53 -8.22
C LEU A 38 12.43 -25.90 -8.77
N LEU A 39 13.09 -26.97 -8.34
CA LEU A 39 12.74 -28.34 -8.72
C LEU A 39 11.38 -28.79 -8.18
N LYS A 40 10.99 -28.34 -6.99
CA LYS A 40 9.68 -28.66 -6.39
C LYS A 40 8.54 -27.78 -6.90
N ALA A 41 8.84 -26.67 -7.55
CA ALA A 41 7.87 -25.69 -8.00
C ALA A 41 6.77 -26.27 -8.92
N PRO A 42 7.06 -27.12 -9.93
CA PRO A 42 6.01 -27.68 -10.78
C PRO A 42 5.02 -28.56 -10.01
N LEU A 43 5.50 -29.36 -9.06
CA LEU A 43 4.65 -30.21 -8.23
C LEU A 43 3.76 -29.39 -7.29
N LEU A 44 4.31 -28.36 -6.65
CA LEU A 44 3.57 -27.45 -5.79
C LEU A 44 2.51 -26.68 -6.60
N LEU A 45 2.85 -26.21 -7.79
CA LEU A 45 1.91 -25.52 -8.67
C LEU A 45 0.76 -26.45 -9.10
N TRP A 46 1.08 -27.67 -9.54
CA TRP A 46 0.07 -28.66 -9.91
C TRP A 46 -0.86 -28.99 -8.75
N ARG A 47 -0.31 -29.20 -7.54
CA ARG A 47 -1.09 -29.46 -6.33
C ARG A 47 -2.03 -28.31 -6.00
N SER A 48 -1.52 -27.06 -6.06
CA SER A 48 -2.29 -25.85 -5.79
C SER A 48 -3.39 -25.62 -6.83
N ILE A 49 -3.15 -25.98 -8.11
CA ILE A 49 -4.18 -25.94 -9.15
C ILE A 49 -5.28 -26.99 -8.84
N ARG A 50 -4.90 -28.20 -8.43
CA ARG A 50 -5.90 -29.24 -8.04
C ARG A 50 -6.73 -28.82 -6.83
N GLN A 51 -6.11 -28.23 -5.81
CA GLN A 51 -6.81 -27.66 -4.65
C GLN A 51 -7.78 -26.55 -5.09
N SER A 52 -7.32 -25.65 -5.95
CA SER A 52 -8.18 -24.59 -6.51
C SER A 52 -9.35 -25.15 -7.30
N LEU A 53 -9.13 -26.19 -8.13
CA LEU A 53 -10.19 -26.86 -8.88
C LEU A 53 -11.26 -27.47 -7.95
N SER A 54 -10.86 -28.10 -6.85
CA SER A 54 -11.78 -28.65 -5.84
C SER A 54 -12.66 -27.55 -5.23
N VAL A 55 -12.03 -26.44 -4.80
CA VAL A 55 -12.77 -25.29 -4.25
C VAL A 55 -13.72 -24.68 -5.27
N LEU A 56 -13.29 -24.49 -6.52
CA LEU A 56 -14.14 -23.95 -7.57
C LEU A 56 -15.28 -24.91 -7.97
N THR A 57 -15.10 -26.21 -7.80
CA THR A 57 -16.17 -27.20 -8.02
C THR A 57 -17.24 -27.13 -6.93
N GLU A 58 -16.82 -26.98 -5.69
CA GLU A 58 -17.71 -26.83 -4.54
C GLU A 58 -18.50 -25.51 -4.59
N TYR A 59 -17.79 -24.40 -4.86
CA TYR A 59 -18.37 -23.04 -4.79
C TYR A 59 -19.11 -22.60 -6.04
N GLN A 60 -18.77 -23.14 -7.21
CA GLN A 60 -19.32 -22.76 -8.52
C GLN A 60 -19.42 -21.25 -8.75
N PRO A 61 -18.33 -20.48 -8.54
CA PRO A 61 -18.36 -19.03 -8.69
C PRO A 61 -18.61 -18.62 -10.14
N GLN A 62 -19.29 -17.50 -10.33
CA GLN A 62 -19.55 -16.91 -11.65
C GLN A 62 -18.33 -16.19 -12.21
N VAL A 63 -17.45 -15.70 -11.33
CA VAL A 63 -16.22 -14.96 -11.66
C VAL A 63 -15.16 -15.22 -10.61
N VAL A 64 -13.88 -15.17 -11.00
CA VAL A 64 -12.73 -15.19 -10.08
C VAL A 64 -11.98 -13.88 -10.20
N LEU A 65 -11.77 -13.20 -9.06
CA LEU A 65 -10.95 -12.00 -8.97
C LEU A 65 -9.54 -12.37 -8.49
N GLY A 66 -8.53 -12.09 -9.32
CA GLY A 66 -7.12 -12.20 -8.97
C GLY A 66 -6.56 -10.85 -8.50
N MET A 67 -6.17 -10.78 -7.22
CA MET A 67 -5.58 -9.59 -6.60
C MET A 67 -4.04 -9.64 -6.51
N GLY A 68 -3.40 -10.50 -7.30
CA GLY A 68 -1.96 -10.75 -7.18
C GLY A 68 -1.61 -11.75 -6.06
N GLY A 69 -0.31 -11.85 -5.73
CA GLY A 69 0.18 -12.84 -4.78
C GLY A 69 0.27 -14.25 -5.36
N PHE A 70 0.74 -15.20 -4.53
CA PHE A 70 1.04 -16.57 -4.99
C PHE A 70 -0.22 -17.39 -5.26
N ALA A 71 -1.30 -17.16 -4.53
CA ALA A 71 -2.56 -17.88 -4.70
C ALA A 71 -3.32 -17.51 -5.98
N SER A 72 -3.13 -16.30 -6.50
CA SER A 72 -3.83 -15.82 -7.69
C SER A 72 -3.50 -16.63 -8.96
N GLY A 73 -2.26 -17.07 -9.12
CA GLY A 73 -1.82 -17.87 -10.28
C GLY A 73 -2.60 -19.18 -10.41
N PRO A 74 -2.48 -20.11 -9.45
CA PRO A 74 -3.22 -21.39 -9.45
C PRO A 74 -4.73 -21.22 -9.51
N GLY A 75 -5.28 -20.26 -8.75
CA GLY A 75 -6.72 -19.95 -8.74
C GLY A 75 -7.24 -19.54 -10.12
N ALA A 76 -6.52 -18.65 -10.80
CA ALA A 76 -6.90 -18.17 -12.12
C ALA A 76 -6.74 -19.27 -13.22
N VAL A 77 -5.69 -20.09 -13.14
CA VAL A 77 -5.53 -21.24 -14.06
C VAL A 77 -6.68 -22.23 -13.86
N ALA A 78 -7.01 -22.59 -12.63
CA ALA A 78 -8.13 -23.47 -12.32
C ALA A 78 -9.47 -22.89 -12.80
N ALA A 79 -9.70 -21.59 -12.62
CA ALA A 79 -10.88 -20.90 -13.14
C ALA A 79 -10.98 -21.02 -14.66
N ARG A 80 -9.87 -20.76 -15.37
CA ARG A 80 -9.79 -20.86 -16.83
C ARG A 80 -10.10 -22.27 -17.34
N LEU A 81 -9.57 -23.30 -16.66
CA LEU A 81 -9.85 -24.72 -16.98
C LEU A 81 -11.33 -25.08 -16.82
N LYS A 82 -12.04 -24.43 -15.89
CA LYS A 82 -13.47 -24.60 -15.68
C LYS A 82 -14.35 -23.64 -16.54
N GLY A 83 -13.74 -22.87 -17.41
CA GLY A 83 -14.44 -21.85 -18.20
C GLY A 83 -14.99 -20.69 -17.38
N ILE A 84 -14.52 -20.50 -16.12
CA ILE A 84 -14.92 -19.38 -15.26
C ILE A 84 -14.08 -18.15 -15.66
N PRO A 85 -14.71 -16.99 -15.94
CA PRO A 85 -13.97 -15.79 -16.29
C PRO A 85 -13.14 -15.28 -15.12
N VAL A 86 -11.97 -14.69 -15.46
CA VAL A 86 -11.02 -14.15 -14.48
C VAL A 86 -10.88 -12.65 -14.68
N VAL A 87 -11.19 -11.88 -13.66
CA VAL A 87 -10.84 -10.47 -13.57
C VAL A 87 -9.54 -10.36 -12.77
N ILE A 88 -8.62 -9.50 -13.18
CA ILE A 88 -7.41 -9.23 -12.37
C ILE A 88 -7.35 -7.76 -11.98
N HIS A 89 -6.75 -7.52 -10.82
CA HIS A 89 -6.39 -6.19 -10.35
C HIS A 89 -4.91 -6.18 -9.96
N GLU A 90 -4.13 -5.25 -10.53
CA GLU A 90 -2.74 -5.02 -10.15
C GLU A 90 -2.65 -3.78 -9.27
N GLN A 91 -2.08 -3.93 -8.09
CA GLN A 91 -1.99 -2.86 -7.11
C GLN A 91 -0.79 -1.93 -7.33
N ASN A 92 0.32 -2.45 -7.87
CA ASN A 92 1.56 -1.70 -8.04
C ASN A 92 1.67 -1.10 -9.44
N SER A 93 2.49 -0.08 -9.56
CA SER A 93 2.87 0.52 -10.85
C SER A 93 3.75 -0.41 -11.70
N VAL A 94 4.36 -1.42 -11.09
CA VAL A 94 5.10 -2.49 -11.79
C VAL A 94 4.37 -3.81 -11.57
N ALA A 95 3.82 -4.36 -12.65
CA ALA A 95 3.03 -5.59 -12.56
C ALA A 95 3.86 -6.77 -12.06
N GLY A 96 3.32 -7.50 -11.09
CA GLY A 96 3.87 -8.77 -10.63
C GLY A 96 3.82 -9.85 -11.72
N THR A 97 4.76 -10.81 -11.67
CA THR A 97 4.82 -11.91 -12.66
C THR A 97 3.50 -12.66 -12.85
N PRO A 98 2.74 -13.04 -11.79
CA PRO A 98 1.44 -13.68 -11.98
C PRO A 98 0.48 -12.80 -12.79
N ASN A 99 0.32 -11.53 -12.42
CA ASN A 99 -0.60 -10.63 -13.12
C ASN A 99 -0.16 -10.31 -14.56
N ARG A 100 1.15 -10.25 -14.85
CA ARG A 100 1.64 -10.15 -16.23
C ARG A 100 1.20 -11.32 -17.12
N ILE A 101 1.23 -12.53 -16.59
CA ILE A 101 0.77 -13.72 -17.31
C ILE A 101 -0.75 -13.71 -17.44
N LEU A 102 -1.45 -13.47 -16.34
CA LEU A 102 -2.92 -13.50 -16.29
C LEU A 102 -3.57 -12.39 -17.13
N ALA A 103 -2.92 -11.23 -17.28
CA ALA A 103 -3.39 -10.15 -18.11
C ALA A 103 -3.58 -10.53 -19.60
N ARG A 104 -2.90 -11.60 -20.05
CA ARG A 104 -3.05 -12.10 -21.43
C ARG A 104 -4.34 -12.87 -21.66
N ILE A 105 -4.90 -13.46 -20.62
CA ILE A 105 -6.07 -14.35 -20.67
C ILE A 105 -7.29 -13.81 -19.93
N ALA A 106 -7.13 -12.80 -19.09
CA ALA A 106 -8.22 -12.17 -18.37
C ALA A 106 -9.07 -11.30 -19.30
N PRO A 107 -10.41 -11.43 -19.33
CA PRO A 107 -11.29 -10.58 -20.12
C PRO A 107 -11.28 -9.13 -19.63
N ARG A 108 -11.05 -8.90 -18.33
CA ARG A 108 -10.90 -7.58 -17.73
C ARG A 108 -9.65 -7.48 -16.90
N VAL A 109 -8.90 -6.41 -17.12
CA VAL A 109 -7.67 -6.08 -16.40
C VAL A 109 -7.86 -4.73 -15.76
N MET A 110 -7.75 -4.67 -14.44
CA MET A 110 -7.87 -3.45 -13.65
C MET A 110 -6.52 -3.13 -13.00
N GLN A 111 -6.25 -1.87 -12.77
CA GLN A 111 -4.95 -1.44 -12.25
C GLN A 111 -5.07 -0.25 -11.30
N GLY A 112 -4.22 -0.27 -10.26
CA GLY A 112 -4.15 0.76 -9.23
C GLY A 112 -3.42 2.02 -9.66
N PHE A 113 -2.52 1.89 -10.65
CA PHE A 113 -1.74 2.98 -11.23
C PHE A 113 -1.99 3.08 -12.74
N PRO A 114 -1.77 4.26 -13.35
CA PRO A 114 -1.86 4.40 -14.80
C PRO A 114 -0.76 3.58 -15.51
N ASP A 115 -1.01 3.23 -16.77
CA ASP A 115 -0.04 2.68 -17.73
C ASP A 115 0.67 1.37 -17.32
N VAL A 116 0.16 0.61 -16.35
CA VAL A 116 0.72 -0.71 -15.96
C VAL A 116 0.48 -1.74 -17.06
N PHE A 117 -0.71 -1.77 -17.62
CA PHE A 117 -1.08 -2.60 -18.78
C PHE A 117 -1.74 -1.78 -19.86
N LYS A 118 -1.37 -2.03 -21.14
CA LYS A 118 -1.98 -1.33 -22.30
C LYS A 118 -3.51 -1.44 -22.38
N ARG A 119 -4.09 -2.55 -21.88
CA ARG A 119 -5.55 -2.79 -21.84
C ARG A 119 -6.13 -2.65 -20.43
N GLY A 120 -5.34 -2.13 -19.50
CA GLY A 120 -5.76 -2.01 -18.10
C GLY A 120 -6.64 -0.78 -17.89
N GLU A 121 -7.73 -0.96 -17.15
CA GLU A 121 -8.53 0.16 -16.67
C GLU A 121 -7.91 0.70 -15.37
N TRP A 122 -7.49 1.95 -15.38
CA TRP A 122 -7.02 2.63 -14.17
C TRP A 122 -8.19 3.01 -13.28
N CYS A 123 -8.53 2.14 -12.34
CA CYS A 123 -9.59 2.35 -11.35
C CYS A 123 -9.06 2.82 -9.99
N GLY A 124 -7.74 2.79 -9.77
CA GLY A 124 -7.12 3.01 -8.47
C GLY A 124 -7.03 1.74 -7.62
N ASN A 125 -6.49 1.88 -6.42
CA ASN A 125 -6.47 0.81 -5.42
C ASN A 125 -7.65 0.93 -4.46
N PRO A 126 -8.26 -0.19 -4.02
CA PRO A 126 -9.25 -0.17 -2.96
C PRO A 126 -8.69 0.43 -1.66
N VAL A 127 -9.33 1.47 -1.18
CA VAL A 127 -9.02 2.16 0.07
C VAL A 127 -10.21 2.01 1.02
N ARG A 128 -9.94 2.01 2.33
CA ARG A 128 -11.00 1.93 3.34
C ARG A 128 -12.03 3.05 3.16
N PRO A 129 -13.34 2.76 3.28
CA PRO A 129 -14.39 3.76 3.12
C PRO A 129 -14.21 4.98 4.03
N SER A 130 -13.75 4.80 5.27
CA SER A 130 -13.46 5.88 6.22
C SER A 130 -12.41 6.87 5.71
N ILE A 131 -11.39 6.40 4.99
CA ILE A 131 -10.37 7.27 4.37
C ILE A 131 -10.92 7.89 3.07
N ALA A 132 -11.61 7.11 2.26
CA ALA A 132 -12.15 7.58 0.97
C ALA A 132 -13.20 8.70 1.14
N SER A 133 -13.92 8.72 2.27
CA SER A 133 -14.95 9.71 2.61
C SER A 133 -14.44 10.91 3.43
N MET A 134 -13.14 11.01 3.67
CA MET A 134 -12.56 12.13 4.42
C MET A 134 -12.83 13.49 3.74
N PRO A 135 -13.01 14.57 4.53
CA PRO A 135 -13.10 15.93 4.03
C PRO A 135 -11.91 16.32 3.14
N GLY A 136 -12.12 17.25 2.23
CA GLY A 136 -11.07 17.77 1.36
C GLY A 136 -9.94 18.47 2.12
N PRO A 137 -8.75 18.62 1.49
CA PRO A 137 -7.65 19.34 2.12
C PRO A 137 -7.99 20.79 2.45
N ASP A 138 -8.72 21.49 1.59
CA ASP A 138 -9.19 22.86 1.78
C ASP A 138 -9.98 23.04 3.09
N GLU A 139 -10.94 22.16 3.34
CA GLU A 139 -11.74 22.15 4.57
C GLU A 139 -10.86 21.84 5.80
N ARG A 140 -9.97 20.85 5.71
CA ARG A 140 -9.11 20.46 6.83
C ARG A 140 -8.08 21.54 7.18
N PHE A 141 -7.47 22.17 6.17
CA PHE A 141 -6.46 23.21 6.39
C PHE A 141 -7.05 24.55 6.81
N ALA A 142 -8.33 24.83 6.54
CA ALA A 142 -9.00 26.08 6.93
C ALA A 142 -8.96 26.34 8.44
N GLN A 143 -8.92 25.30 9.25
CA GLN A 143 -8.90 25.38 10.71
C GLN A 143 -7.51 25.12 11.33
N ARG A 144 -6.46 24.97 10.52
CA ARG A 144 -5.11 24.66 11.00
C ARG A 144 -4.41 25.90 11.55
N ALA A 145 -3.99 25.82 12.81
CA ALA A 145 -3.18 26.81 13.50
C ALA A 145 -2.12 26.12 14.38
N GLY A 146 -1.14 26.86 14.87
CA GLY A 146 -0.09 26.33 15.74
C GLY A 146 1.01 25.57 15.00
N ALA A 147 1.61 24.54 15.61
CA ALA A 147 2.63 23.72 15.01
C ALA A 147 2.07 22.88 13.82
N VAL A 148 2.94 22.46 12.92
CA VAL A 148 2.62 21.55 11.82
C VAL A 148 2.59 20.12 12.35
N ASN A 149 1.66 19.29 11.89
CA ASN A 149 1.45 17.93 12.32
C ASN A 149 2.08 16.93 11.33
N LEU A 150 3.11 16.23 11.78
CA LEU A 150 3.82 15.21 11.00
C LEU A 150 3.35 13.80 11.39
N LEU A 151 2.80 13.07 10.42
CA LEU A 151 2.50 11.66 10.55
C LEU A 151 3.63 10.80 9.96
N VAL A 152 4.18 9.88 10.74
CA VAL A 152 5.22 8.95 10.28
C VAL A 152 4.69 7.52 10.24
N LEU A 153 4.73 6.90 9.07
CA LEU A 153 4.19 5.55 8.86
C LEU A 153 5.29 4.54 8.55
N GLY A 154 5.64 3.71 9.52
CA GLY A 154 6.55 2.58 9.34
C GLY A 154 5.92 1.35 8.68
N GLY A 155 4.58 1.27 8.64
CA GLY A 155 3.84 0.08 8.24
C GLY A 155 3.86 -1.01 9.32
N SER A 156 3.15 -2.13 9.10
CA SER A 156 2.96 -3.20 10.09
C SER A 156 4.27 -3.84 10.58
N ARG A 157 5.28 -3.89 9.71
CA ARG A 157 6.62 -4.43 10.04
C ARG A 157 7.62 -3.37 10.52
N GLY A 158 7.22 -2.10 10.48
CA GLY A 158 8.08 -0.96 10.77
C GLY A 158 9.05 -0.62 9.63
N ALA A 159 9.49 0.63 9.60
CA ALA A 159 10.51 1.12 8.66
C ALA A 159 11.78 1.48 9.45
N LEU A 160 12.57 0.47 9.82
CA LEU A 160 13.70 0.62 10.75
C LEU A 160 14.66 1.78 10.37
N ALA A 161 14.90 2.00 9.07
CA ALA A 161 15.75 3.11 8.64
C ALA A 161 15.12 4.48 8.97
N ILE A 162 13.82 4.64 8.76
CA ILE A 162 13.09 5.85 9.13
C ILE A 162 13.07 6.00 10.66
N ASN A 163 12.72 4.94 11.39
CA ASN A 163 12.65 4.93 12.85
C ASN A 163 13.96 5.36 13.52
N LYS A 164 15.11 4.95 12.93
CA LYS A 164 16.44 5.29 13.46
C LYS A 164 16.87 6.70 13.12
N LEU A 165 16.57 7.18 11.91
CA LEU A 165 17.11 8.45 11.42
C LEU A 165 16.27 9.66 11.82
N LEU A 166 14.95 9.51 11.84
CA LEU A 166 14.03 10.64 12.03
C LEU A 166 14.22 11.38 13.37
N PRO A 167 14.47 10.73 14.53
CA PRO A 167 14.74 11.45 15.77
C PRO A 167 15.93 12.41 15.66
N THR A 168 17.03 11.97 15.02
CA THR A 168 18.22 12.80 14.79
C THR A 168 17.91 13.93 13.81
N ALA A 169 17.17 13.67 12.73
CA ALA A 169 16.77 14.71 11.78
C ALA A 169 15.92 15.79 12.46
N LEU A 170 14.94 15.38 13.27
CA LEU A 170 14.08 16.33 13.99
C LEU A 170 14.85 17.16 15.05
N ALA A 171 15.90 16.61 15.63
CA ALA A 171 16.76 17.36 16.55
C ALA A 171 17.50 18.51 15.85
N LEU A 172 17.77 18.39 14.54
CA LEU A 172 18.39 19.44 13.71
C LEU A 172 17.39 20.53 13.28
N VAL A 173 16.08 20.27 13.35
CA VAL A 173 15.05 21.27 13.05
C VAL A 173 14.94 22.26 14.21
N ASP A 174 14.90 23.56 13.90
CA ASP A 174 14.70 24.60 14.90
C ASP A 174 13.44 24.30 15.74
N PRO A 175 13.54 24.29 17.08
CA PRO A 175 12.39 24.05 17.97
C PRO A 175 11.17 24.93 17.69
N ALA A 176 11.38 26.16 17.18
CA ALA A 176 10.31 27.11 16.87
C ALA A 176 9.42 26.68 15.69
N VAL A 177 9.96 25.87 14.76
CA VAL A 177 9.26 25.36 13.55
C VAL A 177 9.12 23.85 13.52
N ARG A 178 9.62 23.17 14.56
CA ARG A 178 9.57 21.70 14.65
C ARG A 178 8.12 21.21 14.70
N PRO A 179 7.75 20.20 13.89
CA PRO A 179 6.39 19.70 13.88
C PRO A 179 6.06 18.88 15.14
N GLU A 180 4.76 18.81 15.48
CA GLU A 180 4.24 17.75 16.35
C GLU A 180 4.27 16.41 15.59
N VAL A 181 4.68 15.34 16.27
CA VAL A 181 4.97 14.06 15.60
C VAL A 181 4.10 12.94 16.16
N LEU A 182 3.37 12.27 15.27
CA LEU A 182 2.78 10.95 15.51
C LEU A 182 3.54 9.91 14.69
N HIS A 183 4.27 9.00 15.38
CA HIS A 183 5.13 8.01 14.72
C HIS A 183 4.63 6.58 14.97
N GLN A 184 4.13 5.93 13.93
CA GLN A 184 3.80 4.51 13.90
C GLN A 184 5.05 3.71 13.52
N THR A 185 5.64 3.03 14.49
CA THR A 185 6.97 2.40 14.40
C THR A 185 6.96 0.92 13.98
N GLY A 186 5.80 0.26 14.06
CA GLY A 186 5.68 -1.20 14.01
C GLY A 186 5.88 -1.84 15.39
N LYS A 187 5.17 -2.94 15.65
CA LYS A 187 5.09 -3.60 16.98
C LYS A 187 6.45 -3.93 17.61
N GLN A 188 7.45 -4.27 16.79
CA GLN A 188 8.77 -4.72 17.28
C GLN A 188 9.78 -3.59 17.54
N HIS A 189 9.46 -2.34 17.21
CA HIS A 189 10.44 -1.25 17.20
C HIS A 189 10.07 -0.07 18.12
N SER A 190 8.93 -0.11 18.79
CA SER A 190 8.41 1.03 19.56
C SER A 190 9.33 1.47 20.67
N GLU A 191 9.81 0.53 21.52
CA GLU A 191 10.70 0.84 22.64
C GLU A 191 12.03 1.42 22.18
N GLN A 192 12.65 0.79 21.17
CA GLN A 192 13.91 1.27 20.61
C GLN A 192 13.74 2.68 20.01
N THR A 193 12.66 2.92 19.29
CA THR A 193 12.40 4.23 18.69
C THR A 193 12.14 5.29 19.76
N ALA A 194 11.38 4.96 20.81
CA ALA A 194 11.16 5.87 21.94
C ALA A 194 12.48 6.28 22.63
N ALA A 195 13.40 5.32 22.82
CA ALA A 195 14.72 5.62 23.38
C ALA A 195 15.53 6.57 22.48
N LEU A 196 15.43 6.44 21.12
CA LEU A 196 16.10 7.33 20.19
C LEU A 196 15.52 8.75 20.23
N TYR A 197 14.22 8.92 20.32
CA TYR A 197 13.59 10.24 20.49
C TYR A 197 14.00 10.91 21.78
N LYS A 198 14.00 10.16 22.90
CA LYS A 198 14.47 10.64 24.20
C LYS A 198 15.94 11.08 24.15
N ALA A 199 16.81 10.28 23.53
CA ALA A 199 18.23 10.61 23.37
C ALA A 199 18.46 11.85 22.49
N ALA A 200 17.62 12.07 21.48
CA ALA A 200 17.64 13.23 20.62
C ALA A 200 17.02 14.51 21.25
N GLY A 201 16.38 14.41 22.40
CA GLY A 201 15.68 15.56 23.04
C GLY A 201 14.47 16.03 22.25
N VAL A 202 13.79 15.13 21.53
CA VAL A 202 12.62 15.43 20.68
C VAL A 202 11.40 14.73 21.25
N GLU A 203 10.31 15.48 21.41
CA GLU A 203 9.02 14.93 21.80
C GLU A 203 8.28 14.35 20.59
N ALA A 204 7.67 13.17 20.78
CA ALA A 204 6.85 12.52 19.75
C ALA A 204 5.86 11.55 20.41
N GLN A 205 4.67 11.45 19.84
CA GLN A 205 3.74 10.38 20.15
C GLN A 205 4.13 9.12 19.37
N ILE A 206 4.59 8.09 20.08
CA ILE A 206 5.09 6.85 19.50
C ILE A 206 4.07 5.74 19.73
N VAL A 207 3.61 5.13 18.64
CA VAL A 207 2.63 4.04 18.69
C VAL A 207 3.11 2.84 17.86
N PRO A 208 2.86 1.60 18.33
CA PRO A 208 3.23 0.41 17.57
C PRO A 208 2.39 0.23 16.31
N PHE A 209 1.12 0.66 16.35
CA PHE A 209 0.14 0.52 15.29
C PHE A 209 -0.94 1.60 15.41
N ILE A 210 -1.57 1.96 14.30
CA ILE A 210 -2.70 2.91 14.24
C ILE A 210 -3.90 2.15 13.69
N ASP A 211 -4.93 1.96 14.50
CA ASP A 211 -6.15 1.27 14.09
C ASP A 211 -7.04 2.17 13.21
N LYS A 212 -7.20 3.42 13.64
CA LYS A 212 -8.03 4.42 12.95
C LYS A 212 -7.17 5.36 12.11
N MET A 213 -6.79 4.87 10.93
CA MET A 213 -5.92 5.64 10.03
C MET A 213 -6.56 6.94 9.54
N GLU A 214 -7.89 6.97 9.40
CA GLU A 214 -8.63 8.18 9.01
C GLU A 214 -8.44 9.32 10.03
N GLU A 215 -8.39 9.01 11.33
CA GLU A 215 -8.12 10.00 12.36
C GLU A 215 -6.69 10.53 12.25
N ALA A 216 -5.71 9.64 12.04
CA ALA A 216 -4.31 10.01 11.86
C ALA A 216 -4.08 10.85 10.59
N TYR A 217 -4.68 10.47 9.46
CA TYR A 217 -4.63 11.27 8.23
C TYR A 217 -5.35 12.61 8.37
N SER A 218 -6.46 12.65 9.10
CA SER A 218 -7.18 13.88 9.38
C SER A 218 -6.38 14.82 10.26
N TRP A 219 -5.63 14.30 11.22
CA TRP A 219 -4.76 15.07 12.11
C TRP A 219 -3.51 15.62 11.39
N ALA A 220 -2.95 14.89 10.45
CA ALA A 220 -1.69 15.23 9.79
C ALA A 220 -1.80 16.40 8.81
N ASP A 221 -0.74 17.20 8.70
CA ASP A 221 -0.53 18.20 7.65
C ASP A 221 0.35 17.61 6.53
N PHE A 222 1.27 16.70 6.86
CA PHE A 222 2.02 15.90 5.89
C PHE A 222 2.48 14.56 6.48
N ALA A 223 2.95 13.66 5.63
CA ALA A 223 3.41 12.35 6.07
C ALA A 223 4.85 12.03 5.63
N ILE A 224 5.57 11.23 6.44
CA ILE A 224 6.81 10.55 6.03
C ILE A 224 6.54 9.05 6.04
N CYS A 225 6.74 8.38 4.89
CA CYS A 225 6.40 6.96 4.79
C CYS A 225 7.15 6.24 3.66
N ARG A 226 6.94 4.93 3.57
CA ARG A 226 7.29 4.13 2.39
C ARG A 226 6.27 4.37 1.26
N ALA A 227 6.69 4.12 0.01
CA ALA A 227 5.82 4.27 -1.17
C ALA A 227 5.14 2.94 -1.56
N GLY A 228 4.52 2.27 -0.59
CA GLY A 228 3.68 1.10 -0.86
C GLY A 228 2.43 1.49 -1.66
N ALA A 229 1.95 0.61 -2.53
CA ALA A 229 0.83 0.91 -3.42
C ALA A 229 -0.44 1.38 -2.69
N LEU A 230 -0.79 0.71 -1.57
CA LEU A 230 -1.95 1.11 -0.76
C LEU A 230 -1.69 2.41 0.01
N THR A 231 -0.47 2.62 0.51
CA THR A 231 -0.11 3.87 1.17
C THR A 231 -0.23 5.06 0.22
N VAL A 232 0.27 4.92 -1.02
CA VAL A 232 0.10 5.96 -2.06
C VAL A 232 -1.38 6.22 -2.33
N ALA A 233 -2.20 5.17 -2.47
CA ALA A 233 -3.64 5.32 -2.67
C ALA A 233 -4.35 5.98 -1.47
N GLU A 234 -3.96 5.65 -0.25
CA GLU A 234 -4.50 6.27 0.97
C GLU A 234 -4.11 7.74 1.07
N LEU A 235 -2.85 8.10 0.76
CA LEU A 235 -2.37 9.49 0.73
C LEU A 235 -3.14 10.33 -0.29
N THR A 236 -3.42 9.79 -1.49
CA THR A 236 -4.24 10.49 -2.49
C THR A 236 -5.68 10.65 -2.01
N CYS A 237 -6.31 9.60 -1.48
CA CYS A 237 -7.67 9.67 -0.97
C CYS A 237 -7.80 10.61 0.24
N ALA A 238 -6.81 10.62 1.13
CA ALA A 238 -6.76 11.57 2.24
C ALA A 238 -6.45 13.01 1.76
N GLY A 239 -5.84 13.17 0.58
CA GLY A 239 -5.29 14.44 0.16
C GLY A 239 -4.21 14.91 1.12
N LEU A 240 -3.09 14.21 1.18
CA LEU A 240 -2.00 14.51 2.12
C LEU A 240 -0.66 14.56 1.39
N GLY A 241 0.05 15.69 1.51
CA GLY A 241 1.41 15.83 1.02
C GLY A 241 2.36 14.89 1.74
N SER A 242 3.46 14.47 1.11
CA SER A 242 4.34 13.50 1.75
C SER A 242 5.82 13.59 1.34
N ILE A 243 6.69 13.09 2.23
CA ILE A 243 8.07 12.73 1.93
C ILE A 243 8.12 11.20 1.84
N LEU A 244 8.38 10.69 0.65
CA LEU A 244 8.43 9.27 0.37
C LEU A 244 9.86 8.75 0.46
N ILE A 245 10.04 7.67 1.21
CA ILE A 245 11.32 6.98 1.34
C ILE A 245 11.10 5.53 0.88
N PRO A 246 11.27 5.23 -0.44
CA PRO A 246 11.04 3.91 -0.99
C PRO A 246 11.87 2.82 -0.30
N PHE A 247 11.31 1.62 -0.16
CA PHE A 247 12.03 0.48 0.40
C PHE A 247 13.05 -0.06 -0.63
N PRO A 248 14.35 -0.06 -0.34
CA PRO A 248 15.40 -0.32 -1.33
C PRO A 248 15.45 -1.78 -1.82
N TYR A 249 14.79 -2.70 -1.10
CA TYR A 249 14.73 -4.12 -1.46
C TYR A 249 13.35 -4.52 -2.02
N ALA A 250 12.56 -3.54 -2.44
CA ALA A 250 11.29 -3.79 -3.12
C ALA A 250 11.55 -4.52 -4.46
N ILE A 251 10.78 -5.57 -4.72
CA ILE A 251 10.91 -6.36 -5.95
C ILE A 251 10.69 -5.44 -7.16
N ASP A 252 11.62 -5.48 -8.13
CA ASP A 252 11.58 -4.67 -9.35
C ASP A 252 11.45 -3.14 -9.05
N ASP A 253 11.93 -2.69 -7.88
CA ASP A 253 11.90 -1.29 -7.38
C ASP A 253 10.51 -0.62 -7.48
N HIS A 254 9.45 -1.41 -7.34
CA HIS A 254 8.07 -0.92 -7.52
C HIS A 254 7.71 0.25 -6.61
N GLN A 255 8.35 0.39 -5.42
CA GLN A 255 8.04 1.52 -4.53
C GLN A 255 8.52 2.86 -5.08
N THR A 256 9.70 2.90 -5.71
CA THR A 256 10.15 4.12 -6.40
C THR A 256 9.17 4.49 -7.51
N VAL A 257 8.74 3.51 -8.31
CA VAL A 257 7.79 3.77 -9.41
C VAL A 257 6.40 4.16 -8.88
N ASN A 258 5.90 3.52 -7.80
CA ASN A 258 4.65 3.93 -7.16
C ASN A 258 4.69 5.39 -6.69
N GLY A 259 5.77 5.78 -6.03
CA GLY A 259 5.93 7.14 -5.50
C GLY A 259 6.07 8.22 -6.57
N LYS A 260 6.58 7.86 -7.77
CA LYS A 260 6.71 8.82 -8.88
C LYS A 260 5.38 9.44 -9.28
N LEU A 261 4.26 8.72 -9.18
CA LEU A 261 2.94 9.29 -9.44
C LEU A 261 2.68 10.55 -8.62
N LEU A 262 3.04 10.54 -7.33
CA LEU A 262 2.87 11.70 -6.45
C LEU A 262 3.92 12.78 -6.70
N VAL A 263 5.17 12.38 -6.95
CA VAL A 263 6.28 13.31 -7.18
C VAL A 263 6.07 14.09 -8.48
N ASP A 264 5.72 13.41 -9.57
CA ASP A 264 5.53 14.01 -10.89
C ASP A 264 4.35 15.02 -10.90
N GLN A 265 3.42 14.89 -9.95
CA GLN A 265 2.33 15.84 -9.73
C GLN A 265 2.63 16.88 -8.64
N GLY A 266 3.83 16.88 -8.07
CA GLY A 266 4.23 17.83 -7.03
C GLY A 266 3.48 17.67 -5.71
N SER A 267 2.92 16.49 -5.45
CA SER A 267 2.23 16.15 -4.20
C SER A 267 3.10 15.39 -3.20
N ALA A 268 4.32 15.01 -3.60
CA ALA A 268 5.31 14.41 -2.71
C ALA A 268 6.73 14.79 -3.08
N LEU A 269 7.60 14.73 -2.08
CA LEU A 269 9.05 14.66 -2.23
C LEU A 269 9.49 13.21 -2.14
N MET A 270 10.60 12.83 -2.78
CA MET A 270 11.11 11.46 -2.68
C MET A 270 12.61 11.47 -2.41
N ILE A 271 13.00 10.76 -1.35
CA ILE A 271 14.40 10.57 -0.99
C ILE A 271 14.69 9.06 -1.03
N GLN A 272 15.64 8.67 -1.87
CA GLN A 272 16.10 7.28 -1.89
C GLN A 272 16.81 6.93 -0.59
N GLN A 273 16.47 5.79 0.04
CA GLN A 273 17.03 5.42 1.34
C GLN A 273 18.57 5.41 1.36
N LYS A 274 19.23 5.13 0.23
CA LYS A 274 20.69 5.12 0.12
C LYS A 274 21.32 6.52 0.24
N ALA A 275 20.58 7.55 -0.14
CA ALA A 275 21.02 8.94 -0.07
C ALA A 275 20.50 9.66 1.19
N LEU A 276 19.64 9.00 1.97
CA LEU A 276 18.97 9.61 3.11
C LEU A 276 19.94 9.88 4.25
N THR A 277 20.12 11.15 4.62
CA THR A 277 20.84 11.60 5.82
C THR A 277 19.91 12.38 6.76
N ALA A 278 20.34 12.59 7.99
CA ALA A 278 19.57 13.36 8.97
C ALA A 278 19.44 14.83 8.55
N GLU A 279 20.52 15.40 8.02
CA GLU A 279 20.58 16.79 7.55
C GLU A 279 19.62 17.03 6.39
N MET A 280 19.67 16.16 5.37
CA MET A 280 18.78 16.23 4.20
C MET A 280 17.31 16.12 4.62
N LEU A 281 16.99 15.18 5.53
CA LEU A 281 15.63 15.02 6.00
C LEU A 281 15.17 16.20 6.85
N ALA A 282 16.06 16.77 7.68
CA ALA A 282 15.78 17.96 8.47
C ALA A 282 15.52 19.20 7.58
N GLU A 283 16.28 19.38 6.51
CA GLU A 283 16.10 20.47 5.53
C GLU A 283 14.70 20.38 4.87
N GLU A 284 14.31 19.19 4.39
CA GLU A 284 13.00 19.00 3.77
C GLU A 284 11.85 19.19 4.77
N ILE A 285 11.98 18.69 6.01
CA ILE A 285 11.00 18.90 7.08
C ILE A 285 10.87 20.40 7.38
N THR A 286 11.98 21.12 7.55
CA THR A 286 11.97 22.55 7.82
C THR A 286 11.26 23.32 6.72
N GLY A 287 11.62 23.08 5.44
CA GLY A 287 11.01 23.75 4.30
C GLY A 287 9.50 23.48 4.13
N LEU A 288 9.00 22.32 4.61
CA LEU A 288 7.56 22.06 4.67
C LEU A 288 6.90 22.74 5.87
N CYS A 289 7.53 22.73 7.03
CA CYS A 289 6.98 23.33 8.24
C CYS A 289 6.87 24.86 8.16
N GLU A 290 7.74 25.52 7.41
CA GLU A 290 7.72 26.97 7.20
C GLU A 290 6.62 27.45 6.24
N SER A 291 5.98 26.55 5.49
CA SER A 291 5.01 26.94 4.45
C SER A 291 3.74 26.08 4.44
N ARG A 292 2.74 26.51 5.21
CA ARG A 292 1.40 25.87 5.17
C ARG A 292 0.75 25.96 3.80
N SER A 293 1.00 27.01 3.03
CA SER A 293 0.50 27.15 1.66
C SER A 293 1.06 26.04 0.75
N ARG A 294 2.35 25.73 0.87
CA ARG A 294 2.98 24.60 0.15
C ARG A 294 2.38 23.26 0.56
N LEU A 295 2.15 23.04 1.88
CA LEU A 295 1.51 21.83 2.37
C LEU A 295 0.09 21.67 1.82
N LEU A 296 -0.71 22.73 1.80
CA LEU A 296 -2.04 22.72 1.22
C LEU A 296 -2.00 22.43 -0.30
N GLU A 297 -1.09 23.07 -1.02
CA GLU A 297 -0.92 22.82 -2.47
C GLU A 297 -0.57 21.35 -2.74
N MET A 298 0.37 20.78 -2.02
CA MET A 298 0.73 19.37 -2.11
C MET A 298 -0.47 18.47 -1.80
N ALA A 299 -1.24 18.80 -0.77
CA ALA A 299 -2.43 18.06 -0.35
C ALA A 299 -3.53 18.10 -1.42
N MET A 300 -3.79 19.26 -2.02
CA MET A 300 -4.76 19.42 -3.11
C MET A 300 -4.36 18.59 -4.35
N ARG A 301 -3.10 18.68 -4.76
CA ARG A 301 -2.56 17.87 -5.88
C ARG A 301 -2.65 16.37 -5.61
N ALA A 302 -2.40 15.93 -4.35
CA ALA A 302 -2.60 14.54 -3.97
C ALA A 302 -4.07 14.14 -4.14
N ARG A 303 -5.02 14.99 -3.70
CA ARG A 303 -6.46 14.71 -3.79
C ARG A 303 -6.97 14.59 -5.22
N GLU A 304 -6.44 15.35 -6.16
CA GLU A 304 -6.78 15.28 -7.58
C GLU A 304 -6.48 13.90 -8.19
N LEU A 305 -5.49 13.19 -7.67
CA LEU A 305 -5.12 11.83 -8.10
C LEU A 305 -6.02 10.75 -7.50
N SER A 306 -6.92 11.09 -6.58
CA SER A 306 -7.68 10.11 -5.82
C SER A 306 -8.65 9.30 -6.68
N LYS A 307 -8.79 8.01 -6.37
CA LYS A 307 -9.74 7.07 -6.97
C LYS A 307 -10.59 6.44 -5.86
N THR A 308 -11.41 7.26 -5.20
CA THR A 308 -12.20 6.85 -4.03
C THR A 308 -13.19 5.72 -4.32
N GLY A 309 -13.63 5.57 -5.59
CA GLY A 309 -14.56 4.52 -6.03
C GLY A 309 -13.93 3.18 -6.44
N ALA A 310 -12.62 2.98 -6.22
CA ALA A 310 -11.89 1.80 -6.73
C ALA A 310 -12.54 0.46 -6.32
N ALA A 311 -12.88 0.28 -5.04
CA ALA A 311 -13.50 -0.97 -4.56
C ALA A 311 -14.84 -1.25 -5.24
N SER A 312 -15.71 -0.26 -5.34
CA SER A 312 -17.02 -0.36 -6.01
C SER A 312 -16.85 -0.63 -7.51
N ARG A 313 -15.86 -0.01 -8.17
CA ARG A 313 -15.59 -0.24 -9.59
C ARG A 313 -15.11 -1.67 -9.86
N VAL A 314 -14.19 -2.20 -9.03
CA VAL A 314 -13.73 -3.60 -9.11
C VAL A 314 -14.89 -4.56 -8.91
N ALA A 315 -15.73 -4.34 -7.90
CA ALA A 315 -16.90 -5.17 -7.64
C ALA A 315 -17.90 -5.15 -8.81
N LYS A 316 -18.17 -3.96 -9.37
CA LYS A 316 -19.05 -3.79 -10.53
C LYS A 316 -18.54 -4.55 -11.75
N VAL A 317 -17.24 -4.45 -12.07
CA VAL A 317 -16.63 -5.19 -13.19
C VAL A 317 -16.73 -6.71 -12.97
N CYS A 318 -16.53 -7.19 -11.74
CA CYS A 318 -16.73 -8.61 -11.44
C CYS A 318 -18.17 -9.05 -11.67
N MET A 319 -19.17 -8.24 -11.27
CA MET A 319 -20.59 -8.55 -11.52
C MET A 319 -20.92 -8.53 -13.01
N GLU A 320 -20.46 -7.52 -13.76
CA GLU A 320 -20.65 -7.43 -15.21
C GLU A 320 -20.14 -8.71 -15.89
N VAL A 321 -18.88 -9.08 -15.63
CA VAL A 321 -18.24 -10.27 -16.22
C VAL A 321 -18.90 -11.59 -15.77
N GLY A 322 -19.39 -11.64 -14.53
CA GLY A 322 -20.10 -12.81 -14.00
C GLY A 322 -21.50 -12.99 -14.60
N CYS A 323 -22.19 -11.89 -14.98
CA CYS A 323 -23.53 -11.92 -15.57
C CYS A 323 -23.53 -12.16 -17.10
N GLU A 324 -22.42 -11.89 -17.78
CA GLU A 324 -22.26 -12.13 -19.24
C GLU A 324 -22.20 -13.65 -19.59
N ARG A 325 -22.39 -14.53 -18.61
CA ARG A 325 -22.37 -15.99 -18.69
C ARG A 325 -23.79 -16.57 -18.55
#